data_700adaa3c6d0228e860d2a7667299d8a
#
_entry.id   700adaa3c6d0228e860d2a7667299d8a
#
_cell.length_a   1.000
_cell.length_b   1.000
_cell.length_c   1.000
_cell.angle_alpha   90.00
_cell.angle_beta   90.00
_cell.angle_gamma   90.00
#
_symmetry.space_group_name_H-M   'P 1'
#
loop_
_entity.id
_entity.type
_entity.pdbx_description
1 polymer ?
#
loop_
_entity_poly.entity_id
_entity_poly.type
_entity_poly.pdbx_seq_one_letter_code
_entity_poly.pdbx_strand_id
1 'polypeptide(L)'
;MCIIAVKPIGEELMDRKVLENCFNYNSDGAGLMYNLDGKVYIEKGYMNFKNFYGRLLELDKEIGLKDRGLVMHFRISTSGGVSTQNCHPFSISNDEKVLKALNFVTDVGVCHNGIIPSYVPKGGTLSDTQLFIKDYLYYIKEENEDFLTNPSLLFAIEKTVQSKLCFLDGEGNITTVGKFIEEDNYLFSNETYLDLTDLYKSWNTSYYYNDSPLDDEYDLSGECDRPLELDTFLDVMDCLFIYDSGIELELDNGRTIICNDGIIGSDCVGFVYEIDYTTYSIHKLGGLKYDEYSNYSLAFGNDDSTVEYPF
;
A
#
# COMPACT_ATOMS: atom_id res chain seq x y z
N MET A 1 -3.23 -0.53 -0.10
CA MET A 1 -2.08 -1.47 -0.21
C MET A 1 -1.29 -1.42 1.09
N CYS A 2 -0.62 -2.53 1.48
CA CYS A 2 0.28 -2.55 2.64
C CYS A 2 1.38 -1.49 2.55
N ILE A 3 2.08 -1.19 3.64
CA ILE A 3 3.31 -0.40 3.58
C ILE A 3 4.47 -1.13 4.24
N ILE A 4 5.64 -1.04 3.63
CA ILE A 4 6.93 -1.41 4.20
C ILE A 4 7.64 -0.10 4.57
N ALA A 5 8.02 0.03 5.84
CA ALA A 5 8.80 1.15 6.37
C ALA A 5 10.17 0.62 6.83
N VAL A 6 11.23 1.22 6.31
CA VAL A 6 12.61 0.74 6.47
C VAL A 6 13.46 1.78 7.17
N LYS A 7 14.12 1.38 8.23
CA LYS A 7 15.10 2.18 8.97
C LYS A 7 16.50 1.55 8.81
N PRO A 8 17.40 2.18 8.06
CA PRO A 8 18.79 1.74 7.94
C PRO A 8 19.55 1.80 9.27
N ILE A 9 20.71 1.13 9.33
CA ILE A 9 21.66 1.27 10.42
C ILE A 9 22.13 2.74 10.51
N GLY A 10 22.26 3.25 11.73
CA GLY A 10 22.71 4.62 12.01
C GLY A 10 21.57 5.63 12.21
N GLU A 11 20.38 5.31 11.74
CA GLU A 11 19.21 6.17 11.89
C GLU A 11 18.49 5.92 13.22
N GLU A 12 17.89 6.97 13.77
CA GLU A 12 17.01 6.87 14.94
C GLU A 12 15.70 6.13 14.60
N LEU A 13 14.92 5.77 15.59
CA LEU A 13 13.59 5.23 15.35
C LEU A 13 12.71 6.31 14.72
N MET A 14 11.92 5.93 13.72
CA MET A 14 10.97 6.83 13.06
C MET A 14 10.01 7.48 14.05
N ASP A 15 9.60 8.72 13.76
CA ASP A 15 8.63 9.43 14.57
C ASP A 15 7.36 8.58 14.77
N ARG A 16 6.81 8.66 15.99
CA ARG A 16 5.60 7.92 16.33
C ARG A 16 4.44 8.21 15.39
N LYS A 17 4.28 9.48 14.97
CA LYS A 17 3.17 9.88 14.09
C LYS A 17 3.29 9.22 12.72
N VAL A 18 4.49 9.10 12.17
CA VAL A 18 4.77 8.39 10.92
C VAL A 18 4.35 6.92 11.02
N LEU A 19 4.76 6.23 12.09
CA LEU A 19 4.40 4.83 12.31
C LEU A 19 2.91 4.64 12.58
N GLU A 20 2.28 5.61 13.25
CA GLU A 20 0.84 5.61 13.52
C GLU A 20 0.03 5.81 12.23
N ASN A 21 0.49 6.67 11.31
CA ASN A 21 -0.09 6.81 9.98
C ASN A 21 0.03 5.50 9.21
N CYS A 22 1.23 4.90 9.14
CA CYS A 22 1.43 3.59 8.50
C CYS A 22 0.43 2.54 9.00
N PHE A 23 0.19 2.50 10.32
CA PHE A 23 -0.74 1.55 10.91
C PHE A 23 -2.20 1.91 10.63
N ASN A 24 -2.59 3.17 10.74
CA ASN A 24 -3.97 3.60 10.58
C ASN A 24 -4.50 3.34 9.16
N TYR A 25 -3.64 3.57 8.15
CA TYR A 25 -4.00 3.25 6.76
C TYR A 25 -3.85 1.76 6.43
N ASN A 26 -3.21 0.95 7.29
CA ASN A 26 -2.95 -0.48 7.05
C ASN A 26 -3.15 -1.26 8.35
N SER A 27 -4.40 -1.33 8.84
CA SER A 27 -4.74 -1.75 10.20
C SER A 27 -4.97 -3.25 10.40
N ASP A 28 -4.78 -4.09 9.38
CA ASP A 28 -5.01 -5.54 9.45
C ASP A 28 -3.84 -6.32 10.07
N GLY A 29 -2.93 -5.59 10.70
CA GLY A 29 -1.86 -6.13 11.50
C GLY A 29 -0.48 -5.61 11.09
N ALA A 30 0.47 -5.73 12.00
CA ALA A 30 1.84 -5.30 11.80
C ALA A 30 2.85 -6.36 12.23
N GLY A 31 4.09 -6.18 11.78
CA GLY A 31 5.24 -6.92 12.23
C GLY A 31 6.53 -6.19 11.89
N LEU A 32 7.62 -6.69 12.43
CA LEU A 32 8.94 -6.10 12.29
C LEU A 32 10.01 -7.19 12.15
N MET A 33 11.13 -6.82 11.57
CA MET A 33 12.36 -7.60 11.61
C MET A 33 13.56 -6.68 11.82
N TYR A 34 14.53 -7.17 12.57
CA TYR A 34 15.78 -6.45 12.87
C TYR A 34 16.96 -7.42 12.90
N ASN A 35 18.17 -6.92 12.63
CA ASN A 35 19.38 -7.71 12.74
C ASN A 35 19.97 -7.63 14.16
N LEU A 36 20.43 -8.75 14.66
CA LEU A 36 21.16 -8.87 15.93
C LEU A 36 22.03 -10.13 15.89
N ASP A 37 23.29 -10.00 16.31
CA ASP A 37 24.27 -11.10 16.44
C ASP A 37 24.39 -11.97 15.18
N GLY A 38 24.43 -11.33 13.99
CA GLY A 38 24.55 -12.00 12.71
C GLY A 38 23.30 -12.73 12.23
N LYS A 39 22.16 -12.48 12.83
CA LYS A 39 20.85 -13.07 12.49
C LYS A 39 19.78 -12.01 12.36
N VAL A 40 18.68 -12.39 11.72
CA VAL A 40 17.46 -11.59 11.63
C VAL A 40 16.42 -12.16 12.58
N TYR A 41 15.91 -11.31 13.43
CA TYR A 41 14.80 -11.61 14.35
C TYR A 41 13.52 -11.07 13.75
N ILE A 42 12.51 -11.91 13.65
CA ILE A 42 11.18 -11.61 13.12
C ILE A 42 10.18 -11.66 14.27
N GLU A 43 9.39 -10.61 14.41
CA GLU A 43 8.24 -10.54 15.32
C GLU A 43 7.04 -9.98 14.54
N LYS A 44 5.89 -10.67 14.55
CA LYS A 44 4.72 -10.26 13.77
C LYS A 44 3.38 -10.64 14.41
N GLY A 45 2.29 -10.14 13.85
CA GLY A 45 0.94 -10.43 14.35
C GLY A 45 0.44 -9.40 15.36
N TYR A 46 0.99 -8.19 15.35
CA TYR A 46 0.50 -7.08 16.15
C TYR A 46 -0.78 -6.49 15.54
N MET A 47 -1.92 -6.80 16.14
CA MET A 47 -3.24 -6.39 15.65
C MET A 47 -3.69 -5.01 16.15
N ASN A 48 -2.84 -4.30 16.89
CA ASN A 48 -3.08 -2.92 17.30
C ASN A 48 -1.78 -2.16 17.44
N PHE A 49 -1.83 -0.86 17.14
CA PHE A 49 -0.67 0.02 17.14
C PHE A 49 0.01 0.13 18.51
N LYS A 50 -0.76 0.18 19.58
CA LYS A 50 -0.21 0.34 20.93
C LYS A 50 0.75 -0.79 21.30
N ASN A 51 0.39 -2.04 20.99
CA ASN A 51 1.24 -3.21 21.29
C ASN A 51 2.47 -3.23 20.37
N PHE A 52 2.30 -2.91 19.09
CA PHE A 52 3.40 -2.81 18.14
C PHE A 52 4.40 -1.73 18.56
N TYR A 53 3.95 -0.52 18.79
CA TYR A 53 4.81 0.60 19.18
C TYR A 53 5.44 0.38 20.57
N GLY A 54 4.69 -0.18 21.51
CA GLY A 54 5.23 -0.57 22.84
C GLY A 54 6.41 -1.52 22.71
N ARG A 55 6.30 -2.54 21.83
CA ARG A 55 7.41 -3.48 21.58
C ARG A 55 8.61 -2.81 20.92
N LEU A 56 8.40 -1.88 20.00
CA LEU A 56 9.50 -1.10 19.41
C LEU A 56 10.29 -0.33 20.46
N LEU A 57 9.61 0.32 21.40
CA LEU A 57 10.26 1.07 22.48
C LEU A 57 11.01 0.16 23.47
N GLU A 58 10.48 -1.05 23.71
CA GLU A 58 11.18 -2.07 24.51
C GLU A 58 12.45 -2.52 23.81
N LEU A 59 12.38 -2.86 22.52
CA LEU A 59 13.54 -3.28 21.72
C LEU A 59 14.60 -2.18 21.65
N ASP A 60 14.19 -0.94 21.42
CA ASP A 60 15.14 0.16 21.38
C ASP A 60 15.91 0.31 22.69
N LYS A 61 15.22 0.16 23.82
CA LYS A 61 15.84 0.18 25.15
C LYS A 61 16.73 -1.05 25.42
N GLU A 62 16.34 -2.24 24.92
CA GLU A 62 17.03 -3.50 25.18
C GLU A 62 18.29 -3.66 24.34
N ILE A 63 18.23 -3.31 23.06
CA ILE A 63 19.29 -3.63 22.09
C ILE A 63 19.81 -2.42 21.29
N GLY A 64 19.22 -1.22 21.44
CA GLY A 64 19.61 -0.02 20.70
C GLY A 64 19.30 -0.15 19.21
N LEU A 65 18.09 0.19 18.80
CA LEU A 65 17.64 0.05 17.41
C LEU A 65 18.38 0.99 16.43
N LYS A 66 19.03 2.05 16.91
CA LYS A 66 19.87 2.91 16.07
C LYS A 66 20.96 2.12 15.35
N ASP A 67 21.59 1.19 16.02
CA ASP A 67 22.68 0.38 15.47
C ASP A 67 22.20 -0.85 14.69
N ARG A 68 20.92 -0.94 14.38
CA ARG A 68 20.29 -2.07 13.71
C ARG A 68 19.57 -1.65 12.45
N GLY A 69 19.61 -2.49 11.42
CA GLY A 69 18.65 -2.43 10.33
C GLY A 69 17.28 -2.87 10.85
N LEU A 70 16.25 -2.08 10.60
CA LEU A 70 14.89 -2.38 11.05
C LEU A 70 13.94 -2.25 9.86
N VAL A 71 13.15 -3.29 9.61
CA VAL A 71 12.09 -3.27 8.59
C VAL A 71 10.77 -3.55 9.26
N MET A 72 9.81 -2.68 9.06
CA MET A 72 8.47 -2.76 9.61
C MET A 72 7.46 -2.91 8.46
N HIS A 73 6.42 -3.68 8.70
CA HIS A 73 5.36 -3.87 7.72
C HIS A 73 4.00 -3.69 8.38
N PHE A 74 3.16 -2.90 7.72
CA PHE A 74 1.77 -2.68 8.13
C PHE A 74 0.85 -3.19 7.03
N ARG A 75 -0.06 -4.07 7.41
CA ARG A 75 -0.84 -4.89 6.49
C ARG A 75 -2.23 -4.33 6.27
N ILE A 76 -2.66 -4.35 4.99
CA ILE A 76 -4.06 -4.40 4.63
C ILE A 76 -4.32 -5.69 3.84
N SER A 77 -5.39 -6.40 4.18
CA SER A 77 -5.64 -7.75 3.65
C SER A 77 -6.31 -7.67 2.28
N THR A 78 -5.59 -8.08 1.25
CA THR A 78 -6.13 -8.28 -0.11
C THR A 78 -6.34 -9.76 -0.42
N SER A 79 -5.66 -10.66 0.28
CA SER A 79 -5.79 -12.11 0.12
C SER A 79 -5.48 -12.86 1.42
N GLY A 80 -6.01 -14.08 1.58
CA GLY A 80 -5.73 -14.95 2.74
C GLY A 80 -6.42 -14.54 4.06
N GLY A 81 -7.24 -13.49 4.07
CA GLY A 81 -7.98 -13.01 5.24
C GLY A 81 -7.11 -12.32 6.30
N VAL A 82 -7.74 -11.68 7.29
CA VAL A 82 -7.08 -11.04 8.43
C VAL A 82 -6.66 -12.11 9.43
N SER A 83 -5.35 -12.26 9.64
CA SER A 83 -4.77 -13.27 10.53
C SER A 83 -3.38 -12.84 10.97
N THR A 84 -3.02 -13.08 12.22
CA THR A 84 -1.68 -12.82 12.76
C THR A 84 -0.59 -13.55 11.98
N GLN A 85 -0.86 -14.75 11.49
CA GLN A 85 0.09 -15.59 10.75
C GLN A 85 0.39 -15.07 9.35
N ASN A 86 -0.54 -14.28 8.78
CA ASN A 86 -0.38 -13.66 7.46
C ASN A 86 0.27 -12.26 7.52
N CYS A 87 0.53 -11.74 8.72
CA CYS A 87 1.36 -10.53 8.86
C CYS A 87 2.78 -10.82 8.37
N HIS A 88 3.40 -9.82 7.74
CA HIS A 88 4.83 -9.83 7.43
C HIS A 88 5.63 -9.34 8.66
N PRO A 89 6.95 -9.58 8.70
CA PRO A 89 7.82 -10.28 7.75
C PRO A 89 7.70 -11.80 7.76
N PHE A 90 8.42 -12.42 6.80
CA PHE A 90 8.59 -13.87 6.74
C PHE A 90 10.06 -14.25 6.67
N SER A 91 10.41 -15.44 7.21
CA SER A 91 11.65 -16.14 6.89
C SER A 91 11.56 -16.74 5.48
N ILE A 92 12.68 -16.85 4.78
CA ILE A 92 12.74 -17.55 3.50
C ILE A 92 12.84 -19.07 3.78
N SER A 93 11.71 -19.75 3.73
CA SER A 93 11.60 -21.17 4.07
C SER A 93 10.50 -21.85 3.23
N ASN A 94 10.66 -23.14 2.96
CA ASN A 94 9.64 -23.99 2.35
C ASN A 94 8.75 -24.71 3.40
N ASP A 95 9.03 -24.56 4.69
CA ASP A 95 8.20 -25.10 5.78
C ASP A 95 7.09 -24.12 6.16
N GLU A 96 5.84 -24.52 5.96
CA GLU A 96 4.67 -23.70 6.29
C GLU A 96 4.55 -23.35 7.77
N LYS A 97 5.09 -24.18 8.67
CA LYS A 97 5.10 -23.86 10.10
C LYS A 97 6.01 -22.68 10.39
N VAL A 98 7.16 -22.62 9.72
CA VAL A 98 8.08 -21.49 9.79
C VAL A 98 7.44 -20.23 9.23
N LEU A 99 6.81 -20.31 8.06
CA LEU A 99 6.12 -19.17 7.44
C LEU A 99 4.98 -18.61 8.29
N LYS A 100 4.32 -19.47 9.08
CA LYS A 100 3.23 -19.08 10.00
C LYS A 100 3.68 -18.70 11.41
N ALA A 101 4.95 -18.89 11.75
CA ALA A 101 5.49 -18.53 13.07
C ALA A 101 5.39 -17.01 13.30
N LEU A 102 5.00 -16.61 14.50
CA LEU A 102 4.88 -15.20 14.87
C LEU A 102 6.22 -14.61 15.33
N ASN A 103 7.09 -15.46 15.87
CA ASN A 103 8.46 -15.12 16.26
C ASN A 103 9.40 -16.15 15.64
N PHE A 104 10.43 -15.70 14.98
CA PHE A 104 11.40 -16.57 14.32
C PHE A 104 12.76 -15.89 14.18
N VAL A 105 13.82 -16.69 14.18
CA VAL A 105 15.19 -16.24 13.91
C VAL A 105 15.68 -16.89 12.64
N THR A 106 16.22 -16.11 11.73
CA THR A 106 16.62 -16.54 10.38
C THR A 106 17.89 -15.82 9.93
N ASP A 107 18.47 -16.24 8.83
CA ASP A 107 19.59 -15.54 8.18
C ASP A 107 19.09 -14.34 7.35
N VAL A 108 17.92 -14.49 6.72
CA VAL A 108 17.32 -13.46 5.87
C VAL A 108 15.83 -13.42 6.10
N GLY A 109 15.30 -12.22 6.36
CA GLY A 109 13.89 -11.93 6.42
C GLY A 109 13.40 -11.20 5.17
N VAL A 110 12.11 -11.29 4.86
CA VAL A 110 11.48 -10.64 3.70
C VAL A 110 10.11 -10.06 4.01
N CYS A 111 9.87 -8.84 3.54
CA CYS A 111 8.56 -8.19 3.46
C CYS A 111 8.13 -8.05 2.00
N HIS A 112 6.82 -8.08 1.77
CA HIS A 112 6.23 -7.84 0.46
C HIS A 112 5.09 -6.81 0.56
N ASN A 113 5.02 -5.90 -0.41
CA ASN A 113 3.90 -4.99 -0.60
C ASN A 113 3.41 -5.05 -2.04
N GLY A 114 2.22 -5.59 -2.23
CA GLY A 114 1.55 -5.76 -3.51
C GLY A 114 0.81 -7.09 -3.60
N ILE A 115 0.57 -7.52 -4.83
CA ILE A 115 0.03 -8.83 -5.19
C ILE A 115 1.03 -9.50 -6.11
N ILE A 116 1.30 -10.80 -5.94
CA ILE A 116 2.14 -11.59 -6.83
C ILE A 116 1.23 -12.41 -7.75
N PRO A 117 0.97 -11.96 -8.99
CA PRO A 117 -0.10 -12.53 -9.82
C PRO A 117 0.04 -14.04 -10.06
N SER A 118 1.27 -14.53 -10.24
CA SER A 118 1.56 -15.95 -10.48
C SER A 118 1.36 -16.85 -9.26
N TYR A 119 1.20 -16.26 -8.06
CA TYR A 119 1.10 -16.95 -6.78
C TYR A 119 -0.20 -16.68 -6.03
N VAL A 120 -1.20 -16.11 -6.69
CA VAL A 120 -2.53 -15.89 -6.10
C VAL A 120 -3.11 -17.23 -5.64
N PRO A 121 -3.50 -17.38 -4.35
CA PRO A 121 -3.97 -18.63 -3.81
C PRO A 121 -5.26 -19.10 -4.51
N LYS A 122 -5.26 -20.35 -5.00
CA LYS A 122 -6.46 -21.01 -5.55
C LYS A 122 -7.27 -21.74 -4.45
N GLY A 123 -6.96 -21.48 -3.20
CA GLY A 123 -7.49 -22.08 -1.99
C GLY A 123 -6.39 -22.29 -0.95
N GLY A 124 -6.77 -22.66 0.28
CA GLY A 124 -5.81 -22.87 1.36
C GLY A 124 -5.67 -21.65 2.29
N THR A 125 -4.64 -21.68 3.15
CA THR A 125 -4.42 -20.70 4.21
C THR A 125 -3.16 -19.85 4.03
N LEU A 126 -2.39 -20.11 2.98
CA LEU A 126 -1.19 -19.34 2.65
C LEU A 126 -1.55 -18.13 1.77
N SER A 127 -0.89 -17.02 1.99
CA SER A 127 -0.96 -15.86 1.10
C SER A 127 -0.11 -16.11 -0.16
N ASP A 128 -0.30 -15.25 -1.17
CA ASP A 128 0.53 -15.22 -2.38
C ASP A 128 2.02 -15.08 -2.04
N THR A 129 2.36 -14.21 -1.10
CA THR A 129 3.73 -14.03 -0.61
C THR A 129 4.30 -15.31 -0.01
N GLN A 130 3.53 -16.00 0.85
CA GLN A 130 3.98 -17.27 1.45
C GLN A 130 4.17 -18.36 0.40
N LEU A 131 3.30 -18.43 -0.60
CA LEU A 131 3.45 -19.37 -1.74
C LEU A 131 4.70 -19.03 -2.57
N PHE A 132 4.91 -17.76 -2.89
CA PHE A 132 6.09 -17.28 -3.61
C PHE A 132 7.39 -17.63 -2.86
N ILE A 133 7.43 -17.39 -1.55
CA ILE A 133 8.59 -17.74 -0.72
C ILE A 133 8.84 -19.25 -0.77
N LYS A 134 7.80 -20.06 -0.53
CA LYS A 134 7.88 -21.51 -0.44
C LYS A 134 8.29 -22.16 -1.76
N ASP A 135 7.69 -21.72 -2.88
CA ASP A 135 7.77 -22.44 -4.15
C ASP A 135 8.79 -21.82 -5.12
N TYR A 136 9.35 -20.64 -4.82
CA TYR A 136 10.31 -19.96 -5.67
C TYR A 136 11.52 -19.40 -4.90
N LEU A 137 11.30 -18.46 -3.98
CA LEU A 137 12.38 -17.70 -3.34
C LEU A 137 13.29 -18.59 -2.48
N TYR A 138 12.72 -19.60 -1.82
CA TYR A 138 13.47 -20.58 -1.05
C TYR A 138 14.53 -21.28 -1.92
N TYR A 139 14.18 -21.74 -3.10
CA TYR A 139 15.11 -22.43 -4.01
C TYR A 139 16.16 -21.49 -4.59
N ILE A 140 15.78 -20.23 -4.89
CA ILE A 140 16.78 -19.23 -5.31
C ILE A 140 17.84 -19.03 -4.21
N LYS A 141 17.42 -18.90 -2.95
CA LYS A 141 18.34 -18.73 -1.82
C LYS A 141 19.22 -19.97 -1.59
N GLU A 142 18.66 -21.19 -1.65
CA GLU A 142 19.42 -22.42 -1.43
C GLU A 142 20.50 -22.68 -2.50
N GLU A 143 20.22 -22.30 -3.73
CA GLU A 143 21.13 -22.51 -4.87
C GLU A 143 22.14 -21.35 -5.05
N ASN A 144 21.92 -20.18 -4.43
CA ASN A 144 22.72 -18.98 -4.64
C ASN A 144 22.92 -18.21 -3.32
N GLU A 145 24.08 -18.36 -2.72
CA GLU A 145 24.43 -17.68 -1.45
C GLU A 145 24.46 -16.14 -1.61
N ASP A 146 24.74 -15.66 -2.84
CA ASP A 146 24.86 -14.24 -3.20
C ASP A 146 23.58 -13.64 -3.79
N PHE A 147 22.43 -14.31 -3.65
CA PHE A 147 21.20 -13.91 -4.36
C PHE A 147 20.75 -12.46 -4.08
N LEU A 148 21.04 -11.91 -2.89
CA LEU A 148 20.73 -10.53 -2.53
C LEU A 148 21.68 -9.49 -3.13
N THR A 149 22.84 -9.91 -3.61
CA THR A 149 23.86 -9.04 -4.23
C THR A 149 24.02 -9.30 -5.73
N ASN A 150 23.34 -10.32 -6.27
CA ASN A 150 23.39 -10.69 -7.67
C ASN A 150 22.33 -9.93 -8.49
N PRO A 151 22.71 -8.94 -9.35
CA PRO A 151 21.73 -8.11 -10.05
C PRO A 151 20.83 -8.90 -11.00
N SER A 152 21.32 -10.00 -11.58
CA SER A 152 20.52 -10.83 -12.50
C SER A 152 19.42 -11.58 -11.76
N LEU A 153 19.73 -12.08 -10.55
CA LEU A 153 18.72 -12.76 -9.73
C LEU A 153 17.69 -11.76 -9.16
N LEU A 154 18.14 -10.60 -8.70
CA LEU A 154 17.24 -9.53 -8.24
C LEU A 154 16.31 -9.07 -9.37
N PHE A 155 16.83 -8.92 -10.58
CA PHE A 155 16.03 -8.60 -11.76
C PHE A 155 14.99 -9.71 -12.06
N ALA A 156 15.37 -10.98 -12.00
CA ALA A 156 14.44 -12.09 -12.20
C ALA A 156 13.35 -12.14 -11.13
N ILE A 157 13.71 -11.87 -9.87
CA ILE A 157 12.77 -11.75 -8.76
C ILE A 157 11.80 -10.58 -9.02
N GLU A 158 12.29 -9.41 -9.41
CA GLU A 158 11.48 -8.24 -9.72
C GLU A 158 10.45 -8.52 -10.81
N LYS A 159 10.88 -9.16 -11.91
CA LYS A 159 9.99 -9.54 -13.02
C LYS A 159 8.94 -10.58 -12.62
N THR A 160 9.25 -11.44 -11.65
CA THR A 160 8.31 -12.45 -11.15
C THR A 160 7.28 -11.83 -10.20
N VAL A 161 7.74 -10.93 -9.31
CA VAL A 161 6.90 -10.36 -8.25
C VAL A 161 6.02 -9.22 -8.78
N GLN A 162 6.52 -8.41 -9.71
CA GLN A 162 5.86 -7.23 -10.29
C GLN A 162 5.33 -6.23 -9.24
N SER A 163 5.94 -6.25 -8.07
CA SER A 163 5.57 -5.45 -6.90
C SER A 163 6.82 -5.17 -6.05
N LYS A 164 6.69 -4.92 -4.76
CA LYS A 164 7.81 -4.45 -3.95
C LYS A 164 8.20 -5.46 -2.88
N LEU A 165 9.50 -5.78 -2.80
CA LEU A 165 10.07 -6.58 -1.73
C LEU A 165 11.13 -5.78 -0.96
N CYS A 166 11.29 -6.11 0.31
CA CYS A 166 12.39 -5.65 1.14
C CYS A 166 12.97 -6.83 1.90
N PHE A 167 14.26 -7.05 1.76
CA PHE A 167 15.03 -8.06 2.48
C PHE A 167 15.91 -7.40 3.53
N LEU A 168 16.10 -8.11 4.64
CA LEU A 168 17.08 -7.78 5.67
C LEU A 168 17.92 -9.04 5.94
N ASP A 169 19.24 -8.90 5.96
CA ASP A 169 20.17 -9.97 6.36
C ASP A 169 20.68 -9.80 7.79
N GLY A 170 21.42 -10.78 8.28
CA GLY A 170 21.98 -10.78 9.63
C GLY A 170 23.02 -9.70 9.89
N GLU A 171 23.63 -9.13 8.87
CA GLU A 171 24.58 -8.02 8.93
C GLU A 171 23.88 -6.66 9.00
N GLY A 172 22.58 -6.63 8.76
CA GLY A 172 21.76 -5.42 8.70
C GLY A 172 21.72 -4.77 7.33
N ASN A 173 22.21 -5.45 6.28
CA ASN A 173 22.08 -4.97 4.92
C ASN A 173 20.62 -5.08 4.45
N ILE A 174 20.15 -4.01 3.82
CA ILE A 174 18.81 -3.90 3.28
C ILE A 174 18.88 -3.97 1.77
N THR A 175 18.15 -4.92 1.18
CA THR A 175 18.01 -5.05 -0.28
C THR A 175 16.55 -4.87 -0.66
N THR A 176 16.28 -3.92 -1.55
CA THR A 176 14.92 -3.64 -2.04
C THR A 176 14.75 -4.09 -3.49
N VAL A 177 13.54 -4.56 -3.81
CA VAL A 177 13.08 -4.85 -5.18
C VAL A 177 11.87 -3.99 -5.45
N GLY A 178 11.81 -3.35 -6.63
CA GLY A 178 10.85 -2.32 -6.96
C GLY A 178 11.22 -0.94 -6.41
N LYS A 179 10.43 0.08 -6.73
CA LYS A 179 10.72 1.47 -6.36
C LYS A 179 10.25 1.78 -4.94
N PHE A 180 11.14 2.24 -4.10
CA PHE A 180 10.86 2.80 -2.78
C PHE A 180 11.02 4.32 -2.80
N ILE A 181 10.31 4.98 -1.90
CA ILE A 181 10.41 6.42 -1.63
C ILE A 181 11.46 6.57 -0.53
N GLU A 182 12.43 7.43 -0.73
CA GLU A 182 13.43 7.79 0.28
C GLU A 182 13.08 9.17 0.85
N GLU A 183 12.91 9.25 2.17
CA GLU A 183 12.66 10.48 2.90
C GLU A 183 13.38 10.44 4.25
N ASP A 184 14.16 11.47 4.52
CA ASP A 184 14.97 11.62 5.75
C ASP A 184 15.83 10.37 6.07
N ASN A 185 16.40 9.74 5.06
CA ASN A 185 17.17 8.48 5.12
C ASN A 185 16.34 7.22 5.45
N TYR A 186 15.02 7.31 5.54
CA TYR A 186 14.14 6.14 5.63
C TYR A 186 13.62 5.76 4.24
N LEU A 187 13.21 4.47 4.10
CA LEU A 187 12.60 4.02 2.84
C LEU A 187 11.16 3.56 3.09
N PHE A 188 10.27 3.97 2.21
CA PHE A 188 8.86 3.60 2.25
C PHE A 188 8.41 2.98 0.93
N SER A 189 7.60 1.94 1.01
CA SER A 189 7.11 1.29 -0.21
C SER A 189 5.97 2.07 -0.89
N ASN A 190 5.29 2.97 -0.20
CA ASN A 190 4.30 3.92 -0.72
C ASN A 190 4.14 5.11 0.22
N GLU A 191 3.19 6.01 -0.03
CA GLU A 191 3.00 7.28 0.65
C GLU A 191 2.12 7.22 1.90
N THR A 192 1.63 6.05 2.33
CA THR A 192 0.74 5.94 3.50
C THR A 192 1.43 6.16 4.86
N TYR A 193 2.69 6.59 4.86
CA TYR A 193 3.39 7.12 6.04
C TYR A 193 3.08 8.59 6.28
N LEU A 194 2.64 9.32 5.25
CA LEU A 194 2.29 10.74 5.34
C LEU A 194 0.95 10.92 6.04
N ASP A 195 0.79 12.09 6.66
CA ASP A 195 -0.53 12.54 7.10
C ASP A 195 -1.28 13.10 5.88
N LEU A 196 -2.05 12.26 5.24
CA LEU A 196 -2.78 12.64 4.03
C LEU A 196 -3.76 13.79 4.28
N THR A 197 -4.21 13.98 5.53
CA THR A 197 -5.06 15.13 5.89
C THR A 197 -4.30 16.46 5.84
N ASP A 198 -3.02 16.47 6.17
CA ASP A 198 -2.18 17.67 6.10
C ASP A 198 -1.73 17.95 4.65
N LEU A 199 -1.50 16.91 3.84
CA LEU A 199 -1.29 17.05 2.40
C LEU A 199 -2.51 17.64 1.70
N TYR A 200 -3.70 17.18 2.05
CA TYR A 200 -4.96 17.71 1.53
C TYR A 200 -5.14 19.19 1.88
N LYS A 201 -4.79 19.60 3.10
CA LYS A 201 -4.81 21.02 3.51
C LYS A 201 -3.75 21.85 2.77
N SER A 202 -2.55 21.31 2.56
CA SER A 202 -1.48 22.01 1.85
C SER A 202 -1.78 22.18 0.36
N TRP A 203 -2.43 21.19 -0.27
CA TRP A 203 -2.89 21.29 -1.65
C TRP A 203 -4.02 22.30 -1.80
N ASN A 204 -5.01 22.27 -0.94
CA ASN A 204 -6.08 23.27 -0.94
C ASN A 204 -5.54 24.69 -0.70
N THR A 205 -4.56 24.87 0.18
CA THR A 205 -3.92 26.18 0.37
C THR A 205 -3.04 26.59 -0.82
N SER A 206 -2.39 25.66 -1.52
CA SER A 206 -1.56 25.97 -2.70
C SER A 206 -2.39 26.40 -3.91
N TYR A 207 -3.60 25.87 -4.07
CA TYR A 207 -4.52 26.31 -5.11
C TYR A 207 -5.11 27.71 -4.83
N TYR A 208 -5.19 28.12 -3.55
CA TYR A 208 -5.74 29.43 -3.17
C TYR A 208 -4.69 30.54 -3.09
N TYR A 209 -3.38 30.27 -3.19
CA TYR A 209 -2.33 31.29 -2.97
C TYR A 209 -1.56 31.71 -4.23
N ASN A 210 -1.93 31.26 -5.41
CA ASN A 210 -1.25 31.65 -6.66
C ASN A 210 -2.09 32.57 -7.56
N ASP A 211 -2.85 33.50 -6.98
CA ASP A 211 -3.30 34.64 -7.77
C ASP A 211 -3.33 35.92 -6.94
N SER A 212 -2.91 37.01 -7.59
CA SER A 212 -2.66 38.36 -7.15
C SER A 212 -3.86 39.03 -6.44
N PRO A 213 -3.61 40.13 -5.70
CA PRO A 213 -4.65 40.83 -4.99
C PRO A 213 -5.52 41.64 -5.96
N LEU A 214 -6.69 41.16 -6.24
CA LEU A 214 -7.78 41.93 -6.78
C LEU A 214 -9.01 41.73 -5.90
N ASP A 215 -9.42 42.81 -5.25
CA ASP A 215 -10.74 43.03 -4.68
C ASP A 215 -11.78 42.62 -5.72
N ASP A 216 -12.58 41.61 -5.40
CA ASP A 216 -13.95 41.50 -5.88
C ASP A 216 -14.74 40.47 -5.06
N GLU A 217 -15.94 40.88 -4.69
CA GLU A 217 -16.96 40.04 -4.03
C GLU A 217 -17.07 38.68 -4.70
N TYR A 218 -16.75 37.60 -3.99
CA TYR A 218 -16.96 36.22 -4.46
C TYR A 218 -18.45 35.97 -4.57
N ASP A 219 -18.95 36.01 -5.78
CA ASP A 219 -20.21 35.42 -6.19
C ASP A 219 -20.09 33.89 -6.10
N LEU A 220 -20.78 33.28 -5.13
CA LEU A 220 -20.87 31.83 -4.94
C LEU A 220 -21.67 31.11 -6.04
N SER A 221 -22.01 31.80 -7.13
CA SER A 221 -22.67 31.24 -8.32
C SER A 221 -21.71 30.87 -9.45
N GLY A 222 -20.39 30.90 -9.19
CA GLY A 222 -19.35 30.53 -10.17
C GLY A 222 -19.46 29.07 -10.62
N GLU A 223 -19.46 28.91 -11.91
CA GLU A 223 -19.47 27.61 -12.61
C GLU A 223 -18.48 26.64 -11.97
N CYS A 224 -19.04 25.52 -11.56
CA CYS A 224 -18.30 24.37 -11.08
C CYS A 224 -17.20 23.95 -12.07
N ASP A 225 -15.96 24.04 -11.65
CA ASP A 225 -14.85 23.47 -12.39
C ASP A 225 -15.17 21.99 -12.65
N ARG A 226 -14.92 21.57 -13.88
CA ARG A 226 -15.30 20.23 -14.34
C ARG A 226 -14.79 19.19 -13.36
N PRO A 227 -15.63 18.20 -12.98
CA PRO A 227 -15.17 17.10 -12.15
C PRO A 227 -13.96 16.43 -12.79
N LEU A 228 -13.00 16.02 -11.98
CA LEU A 228 -11.78 15.37 -12.42
C LEU A 228 -12.15 14.12 -13.23
N GLU A 229 -11.85 14.12 -14.52
CA GLU A 229 -11.99 12.94 -15.35
C GLU A 229 -10.79 12.02 -15.10
N LEU A 230 -11.05 10.79 -14.69
CA LEU A 230 -10.01 9.80 -14.45
C LEU A 230 -9.80 9.01 -15.75
N ASP A 231 -8.61 9.12 -16.32
CA ASP A 231 -8.32 8.59 -17.64
C ASP A 231 -7.79 7.14 -17.61
N THR A 232 -7.32 6.68 -16.46
CA THR A 232 -6.73 5.34 -16.34
C THR A 232 -7.25 4.58 -15.11
N PHE A 233 -7.13 3.25 -15.15
CA PHE A 233 -7.41 2.39 -14.00
C PHE A 233 -6.58 2.79 -12.76
N LEU A 234 -5.31 3.18 -12.97
CA LEU A 234 -4.41 3.61 -11.89
C LEU A 234 -4.91 4.91 -11.25
N ASP A 235 -5.37 5.89 -12.04
CA ASP A 235 -5.90 7.14 -11.53
C ASP A 235 -7.15 6.89 -10.68
N VAL A 236 -8.02 5.97 -11.09
CA VAL A 236 -9.19 5.56 -10.31
C VAL A 236 -8.78 4.91 -9.01
N MET A 237 -7.82 3.98 -9.04
CA MET A 237 -7.31 3.31 -7.84
C MET A 237 -6.60 4.28 -6.91
N ASP A 238 -5.80 5.21 -7.44
CA ASP A 238 -5.15 6.24 -6.65
C ASP A 238 -6.18 7.17 -5.99
N CYS A 239 -7.22 7.60 -6.70
CA CYS A 239 -8.31 8.37 -6.12
C CYS A 239 -9.03 7.65 -4.99
N LEU A 240 -9.31 6.36 -5.13
CA LEU A 240 -9.95 5.56 -4.08
C LEU A 240 -9.10 5.41 -2.82
N PHE A 241 -7.78 5.27 -2.99
CA PHE A 241 -6.87 5.06 -1.87
C PHE A 241 -6.37 6.37 -1.24
N ILE A 242 -6.22 7.44 -2.03
CA ILE A 242 -5.65 8.70 -1.55
C ILE A 242 -6.73 9.65 -1.01
N TYR A 243 -7.89 9.68 -1.64
CA TYR A 243 -8.88 10.73 -1.36
C TYR A 243 -10.07 10.27 -0.52
N ASP A 244 -10.21 8.97 -0.25
CA ASP A 244 -11.40 8.39 0.45
C ASP A 244 -12.73 8.99 -0.08
N SER A 245 -12.71 9.42 -1.35
CA SER A 245 -13.78 10.19 -2.00
C SER A 245 -14.62 9.34 -2.94
N GLY A 246 -14.35 8.04 -3.00
CA GLY A 246 -15.10 7.10 -3.82
C GLY A 246 -15.99 6.19 -2.98
N ILE A 247 -17.19 5.95 -3.46
CA ILE A 247 -18.08 4.90 -2.95
C ILE A 247 -17.94 3.69 -3.88
N GLU A 248 -17.47 2.58 -3.35
CA GLU A 248 -17.48 1.31 -4.07
C GLU A 248 -18.86 0.67 -3.92
N LEU A 249 -19.53 0.44 -5.04
CA LEU A 249 -20.84 -0.21 -5.10
C LEU A 249 -20.71 -1.54 -5.83
N GLU A 250 -20.97 -2.64 -5.12
CA GLU A 250 -21.11 -3.94 -5.75
C GLU A 250 -22.53 -4.06 -6.35
N LEU A 251 -22.59 -4.35 -7.65
CA LEU A 251 -23.85 -4.57 -8.35
C LEU A 251 -24.32 -6.01 -8.19
N ASP A 252 -25.62 -6.25 -8.39
CA ASP A 252 -26.28 -7.57 -8.31
C ASP A 252 -25.64 -8.63 -9.23
N ASN A 253 -24.91 -8.21 -10.25
CA ASN A 253 -24.19 -9.09 -11.17
C ASN A 253 -22.73 -9.35 -10.77
N GLY A 254 -22.30 -8.91 -9.57
CA GLY A 254 -20.95 -9.07 -9.06
C GLY A 254 -19.92 -8.10 -9.68
N ARG A 255 -20.38 -7.07 -10.41
CA ARG A 255 -19.50 -6.01 -10.94
C ARG A 255 -19.41 -4.88 -9.93
N THR A 256 -18.24 -4.30 -9.82
CA THR A 256 -17.98 -3.18 -8.91
C THR A 256 -18.01 -1.87 -9.66
N ILE A 257 -18.76 -0.91 -9.15
CA ILE A 257 -18.79 0.47 -9.65
C ILE A 257 -18.14 1.36 -8.61
N ILE A 258 -17.30 2.26 -9.05
CA ILE A 258 -16.72 3.30 -8.22
C ILE A 258 -17.32 4.64 -8.60
N CYS A 259 -17.93 5.29 -7.60
CA CYS A 259 -18.43 6.63 -7.71
C CYS A 259 -17.39 7.59 -7.14
N ASN A 260 -16.83 8.45 -7.96
CA ASN A 260 -15.93 9.50 -7.51
C ASN A 260 -16.77 10.75 -7.20
N ASP A 261 -16.86 11.11 -5.93
CA ASP A 261 -17.44 12.37 -5.48
C ASP A 261 -16.42 13.50 -5.68
N GLY A 262 -16.37 14.07 -6.86
CA GLY A 262 -15.79 15.40 -7.02
C GLY A 262 -16.73 16.39 -6.32
N ILE A 263 -16.34 16.94 -5.19
CA ILE A 263 -17.08 18.02 -4.53
C ILE A 263 -17.26 19.10 -5.55
N ILE A 264 -18.49 19.38 -6.01
CA ILE A 264 -18.69 20.70 -6.51
C ILE A 264 -20.05 20.91 -7.14
N GLY A 265 -20.71 21.92 -6.71
CA GLY A 265 -21.89 22.51 -7.32
C GLY A 265 -23.14 21.62 -7.27
N SER A 266 -24.29 22.23 -7.27
CA SER A 266 -25.57 21.61 -6.95
C SER A 266 -26.07 20.52 -7.93
N ASP A 267 -25.41 20.30 -9.05
CA ASP A 267 -25.98 19.49 -10.14
C ASP A 267 -25.15 18.29 -10.62
N CYS A 268 -23.85 18.23 -10.31
CA CYS A 268 -23.00 17.08 -10.71
C CYS A 268 -21.93 16.84 -9.65
N VAL A 269 -21.94 15.65 -9.09
CA VAL A 269 -21.11 15.30 -7.92
C VAL A 269 -19.90 14.46 -8.32
N GLY A 270 -19.83 13.99 -9.58
CA GLY A 270 -18.70 13.18 -10.04
C GLY A 270 -19.06 12.25 -11.19
N PHE A 271 -18.18 11.30 -11.47
CA PHE A 271 -18.39 10.30 -12.49
C PHE A 271 -18.50 8.91 -11.89
N VAL A 272 -19.25 8.04 -12.55
CA VAL A 272 -19.37 6.64 -12.19
C VAL A 272 -18.59 5.82 -13.17
N TYR A 273 -17.70 5.00 -12.67
CA TYR A 273 -16.87 4.10 -13.44
C TYR A 273 -17.20 2.66 -13.09
N GLU A 274 -17.17 1.81 -14.09
CA GLU A 274 -17.15 0.37 -13.90
C GLU A 274 -15.72 -0.12 -13.97
N ILE A 275 -15.32 -0.93 -12.99
CA ILE A 275 -13.98 -1.52 -12.93
C ILE A 275 -14.09 -3.02 -13.17
N ASP A 276 -13.35 -3.51 -14.14
CA ASP A 276 -13.11 -4.93 -14.32
C ASP A 276 -11.72 -5.28 -13.80
N TYR A 277 -11.68 -5.85 -12.61
CA TYR A 277 -10.43 -6.31 -11.98
C TYR A 277 -9.79 -7.51 -12.68
N THR A 278 -10.50 -8.15 -13.62
CA THR A 278 -9.95 -9.29 -14.38
C THR A 278 -9.13 -8.81 -15.56
N THR A 279 -9.57 -7.75 -16.19
CA THR A 279 -8.92 -7.16 -17.38
C THR A 279 -8.15 -5.88 -17.05
N TYR A 280 -8.25 -5.38 -15.82
CA TYR A 280 -7.71 -4.08 -15.38
C TYR A 280 -8.17 -2.93 -16.26
N SER A 281 -9.44 -2.96 -16.67
CA SER A 281 -10.04 -1.92 -17.47
C SER A 281 -11.07 -1.11 -16.68
N ILE A 282 -11.23 0.15 -17.05
CA ILE A 282 -12.27 1.04 -16.53
C ILE A 282 -13.18 1.49 -17.67
N HIS A 283 -14.46 1.60 -17.38
CA HIS A 283 -15.45 2.12 -18.30
C HIS A 283 -16.25 3.22 -17.60
N LYS A 284 -16.23 4.42 -18.14
CA LYS A 284 -17.03 5.53 -17.65
C LYS A 284 -18.50 5.28 -17.98
N LEU A 285 -19.35 5.12 -16.98
CA LEU A 285 -20.79 4.85 -17.14
C LEU A 285 -21.61 6.14 -17.23
N GLY A 286 -21.16 7.24 -16.66
CA GLY A 286 -21.88 8.52 -16.66
C GLY A 286 -21.54 9.43 -15.49
N GLY A 287 -22.25 10.54 -15.38
CA GLY A 287 -22.14 11.46 -14.25
C GLY A 287 -23.09 11.09 -13.11
N LEU A 288 -22.69 11.36 -11.88
CA LEU A 288 -23.55 11.27 -10.70
C LEU A 288 -24.32 12.58 -10.53
N LYS A 289 -25.63 12.51 -10.39
CA LYS A 289 -26.46 13.65 -10.03
C LYS A 289 -26.96 13.53 -8.61
N TYR A 290 -26.87 14.62 -7.89
CA TYR A 290 -27.40 14.78 -6.55
C TYR A 290 -28.77 15.43 -6.60
N ASP A 291 -29.77 14.87 -5.90
CA ASP A 291 -31.06 15.49 -5.79
C ASP A 291 -31.19 16.29 -4.46
N GLU A 292 -32.18 17.16 -4.38
CA GLU A 292 -32.44 18.01 -3.20
C GLU A 292 -32.72 17.22 -1.91
N TYR A 293 -32.84 15.89 -2.00
CA TYR A 293 -33.16 14.98 -0.90
C TYR A 293 -31.97 14.10 -0.47
N SER A 294 -30.75 14.44 -0.88
CA SER A 294 -29.53 13.67 -0.59
C SER A 294 -29.50 12.25 -1.19
N ASN A 295 -30.17 12.03 -2.32
CA ASN A 295 -30.08 10.78 -3.06
C ASN A 295 -29.22 10.94 -4.30
N TYR A 296 -28.33 9.99 -4.53
CA TYR A 296 -27.53 9.94 -5.75
C TYR A 296 -28.28 9.18 -6.85
N SER A 297 -28.31 9.72 -8.03
CA SER A 297 -28.85 9.05 -9.22
C SER A 297 -27.86 9.07 -10.37
N LEU A 298 -27.74 7.94 -11.08
CA LEU A 298 -26.95 7.83 -12.28
C LEU A 298 -27.60 8.61 -13.43
N ALA A 299 -26.89 9.59 -13.98
CA ALA A 299 -27.26 10.22 -15.23
C ALA A 299 -26.48 9.55 -16.35
N PHE A 300 -27.10 8.60 -17.04
CA PHE A 300 -26.54 8.02 -18.24
C PHE A 300 -26.53 9.09 -19.35
N GLY A 301 -25.32 9.54 -19.72
CA GLY A 301 -25.15 10.31 -20.94
C GLY A 301 -25.27 9.39 -22.15
N ASN A 302 -25.90 9.87 -23.22
CA ASN A 302 -26.01 9.16 -24.53
C ASN A 302 -24.68 9.19 -25.30
N ASP A 303 -23.54 8.93 -24.67
CA ASP A 303 -22.25 8.87 -25.35
C ASP A 303 -21.67 7.47 -25.24
N ASP A 304 -21.85 6.74 -26.36
CA ASP A 304 -21.39 5.37 -26.60
C ASP A 304 -19.90 5.40 -27.02
N SER A 305 -19.04 6.04 -26.23
CA SER A 305 -17.59 6.00 -26.44
C SER A 305 -16.93 5.04 -25.44
N THR A 306 -16.95 3.76 -25.80
CA THR A 306 -16.07 2.76 -25.19
C THR A 306 -14.64 3.05 -25.63
N VAL A 307 -13.81 3.57 -24.75
CA VAL A 307 -12.37 3.63 -24.96
C VAL A 307 -11.76 2.40 -24.30
N GLU A 308 -11.49 1.37 -25.11
CA GLU A 308 -10.64 0.26 -24.68
C GLU A 308 -9.17 0.72 -24.72
N TYR A 309 -8.49 0.73 -23.60
CA TYR A 309 -7.03 0.90 -23.55
C TYR A 309 -6.38 -0.48 -23.40
N PRO A 310 -5.57 -0.94 -24.38
CA PRO A 310 -4.73 -2.11 -24.21
C PRO A 310 -3.50 -1.74 -23.37
N PHE A 311 -3.25 -2.51 -22.35
CA PHE A 311 -2.00 -2.49 -21.58
C PHE A 311 -0.89 -3.29 -22.29
#